data_c72d1b98b78d04e88a633b7f43222934
#
_entry.id   c72d1b98b78d04e88a633b7f43222934
#
_cell.length_a   1.000
_cell.length_b   1.000
_cell.length_c   1.000
_cell.angle_alpha   90.00
_cell.angle_beta   90.00
_cell.angle_gamma   90.00
#
_symmetry.space_group_name_H-M   'P 1'
#
loop_
_entity.id
_entity.type
_entity.pdbx_description
1 polymer ?
#
loop_
_entity_poly.entity_id
_entity_poly.type
_entity_poly.pdbx_seq_one_letter_code
_entity_poly.pdbx_strand_id
1 'polypeptide(L)'
;MNRSNVHLLDLPDEILLMILKKLNNIDVLYSLLDINNGRLNILAQQNTFTNILKFPRIYHYSLIDRFCIDILPRIHYNVKCFIFESVFMERILLATDYPNLTELKIFHFQQEIALNYFTSKHLV
;
A
#
# COMPACT_ATOMS: atom_id res chain seq x y z
N MET A 1 33.84 23.96 6.63
CA MET A 1 32.49 23.83 6.09
C MET A 1 31.55 23.25 7.14
N ASN A 2 30.54 23.98 7.50
CA ASN A 2 29.58 23.52 8.51
C ASN A 2 28.62 22.50 7.92
N ARG A 3 28.53 21.36 8.57
CA ARG A 3 27.56 20.32 8.20
C ARG A 3 26.56 20.20 9.34
N SER A 4 25.30 20.47 9.04
CA SER A 4 24.22 20.27 9.99
C SER A 4 23.59 18.90 9.78
N ASN A 5 23.51 18.11 10.86
CA ASN A 5 22.77 16.86 10.85
C ASN A 5 21.35 17.14 11.33
N VAL A 6 20.40 16.92 10.45
CA VAL A 6 18.98 17.08 10.78
C VAL A 6 18.33 15.69 10.78
N HIS A 7 17.75 15.32 11.90
CA HIS A 7 17.02 14.06 11.99
C HIS A 7 15.63 14.22 11.39
N LEU A 8 15.16 13.17 10.70
CA LEU A 8 13.89 13.18 10.03
C LEU A 8 12.75 13.54 10.99
N LEU A 9 12.80 13.03 12.23
CA LEU A 9 11.78 13.28 13.24
C LEU A 9 11.77 14.72 13.77
N ASP A 10 12.83 15.48 13.53
CA ASP A 10 12.91 16.89 13.94
C ASP A 10 12.23 17.82 12.95
N LEU A 11 11.85 17.31 11.78
CA LEU A 11 11.21 18.12 10.74
C LEU A 11 9.73 18.36 11.05
N PRO A 12 9.20 19.55 10.68
CA PRO A 12 7.77 19.78 10.74
C PRO A 12 6.99 18.83 9.82
N ASP A 13 5.72 18.60 10.13
CA ASP A 13 4.87 17.69 9.35
C ASP A 13 4.83 18.06 7.87
N GLU A 14 4.76 19.35 7.54
CA GLU A 14 4.70 19.79 6.15
C GLU A 14 5.94 19.37 5.36
N ILE A 15 7.10 19.47 5.98
CA ILE A 15 8.35 19.08 5.33
C ILE A 15 8.45 17.56 5.22
N LEU A 16 8.06 16.83 6.26
CA LEU A 16 8.01 15.37 6.22
C LEU A 16 7.09 14.89 5.09
N LEU A 17 5.90 15.47 4.97
CA LEU A 17 4.96 15.10 3.92
C LEU A 17 5.51 15.38 2.53
N MET A 18 6.22 16.50 2.35
CA MET A 18 6.87 16.79 1.07
C MET A 18 7.89 15.72 0.67
N ILE A 19 8.67 15.25 1.64
CA ILE A 19 9.66 14.20 1.42
C ILE A 19 8.97 12.87 1.11
N LEU A 20 8.00 12.48 1.92
CA LEU A 20 7.31 11.21 1.79
C LEU A 20 6.51 11.10 0.49
N LYS A 21 5.96 12.19 -0.01
CA LYS A 21 5.22 12.21 -1.28
C LYS A 21 6.08 11.90 -2.50
N LYS A 22 7.40 11.97 -2.36
CA LYS A 22 8.32 11.61 -3.43
C LYS A 22 8.55 10.10 -3.52
N LEU A 23 8.13 9.34 -2.50
CA LEU A 23 8.26 7.90 -2.46
C LEU A 23 6.97 7.23 -2.91
N ASN A 24 7.08 5.97 -3.32
CA ASN A 24 5.91 5.13 -3.56
C ASN A 24 5.14 4.92 -2.25
N ASN A 25 3.82 4.97 -2.29
CA ASN A 25 2.99 4.82 -1.10
C ASN A 25 3.24 3.49 -0.38
N ILE A 26 3.49 2.41 -1.11
CA ILE A 26 3.83 1.12 -0.52
C ILE A 26 5.09 1.23 0.33
N ASP A 27 6.11 1.92 -0.18
CA ASP A 27 7.37 2.10 0.55
C ASP A 27 7.18 2.95 1.79
N VAL A 28 6.36 3.99 1.72
CA VAL A 28 6.03 4.83 2.88
C VAL A 28 5.37 3.98 3.97
N LEU A 29 4.40 3.16 3.60
CA LEU A 29 3.67 2.32 4.55
C LEU A 29 4.59 1.28 5.20
N TYR A 30 5.44 0.61 4.41
CA TYR A 30 6.41 -0.33 4.96
C TYR A 30 7.39 0.32 5.90
N SER A 31 7.89 1.48 5.53
CA SER A 31 8.93 2.16 6.29
C SER A 31 8.42 2.75 7.60
N LEU A 32 7.20 3.28 7.60
CA LEU A 32 6.73 4.08 8.73
C LEU A 32 5.78 3.35 9.66
N LEU A 33 4.99 2.38 9.18
CA LEU A 33 4.05 1.67 10.05
C LEU A 33 4.72 0.68 10.99
N ASP A 34 5.93 0.23 10.66
CA ASP A 34 6.71 -0.67 11.53
C ASP A 34 7.51 0.08 12.58
N ILE A 35 7.67 1.39 12.43
CA ILE A 35 8.38 2.20 13.42
C ILE A 35 7.43 2.49 14.57
N ASN A 36 7.88 2.22 15.79
CA ASN A 36 7.09 2.50 16.98
C ASN A 36 7.12 4.00 17.30
N ASN A 37 6.48 4.80 16.44
CA ASN A 37 6.38 6.24 16.58
C ASN A 37 4.97 6.69 16.18
N GLY A 38 4.21 7.19 17.15
CA GLY A 38 2.82 7.56 16.93
C GLY A 38 2.63 8.63 15.85
N ARG A 39 3.52 9.62 15.79
CA ARG A 39 3.45 10.69 14.79
C ARG A 39 3.61 10.14 13.38
N LEU A 40 4.63 9.30 13.16
CA LEU A 40 4.88 8.71 11.85
C LEU A 40 3.76 7.75 11.45
N ASN A 41 3.22 7.00 12.39
CA ASN A 41 2.08 6.11 12.13
C ASN A 41 0.86 6.90 11.66
N ILE A 42 0.57 8.02 12.30
CA ILE A 42 -0.57 8.88 11.91
C ILE A 42 -0.34 9.47 10.53
N LEU A 43 0.86 9.97 10.24
CA LEU A 43 1.18 10.55 8.94
C LEU A 43 1.07 9.51 7.83
N ALA A 44 1.59 8.30 8.05
CA ALA A 44 1.58 7.24 7.05
C ALA A 44 0.16 6.76 6.72
N GLN A 45 -0.77 6.85 7.64
CA GLN A 45 -2.15 6.41 7.44
C GLN A 45 -3.05 7.47 6.81
N GLN A 46 -2.53 8.65 6.50
CA GLN A 46 -3.31 9.67 5.81
C GLN A 46 -3.71 9.21 4.41
N ASN A 47 -4.83 9.74 3.93
CA ASN A 47 -5.39 9.42 2.61
C ASN A 47 -4.39 9.58 1.47
N THR A 48 -3.48 10.55 1.57
CA THR A 48 -2.42 10.77 0.60
C THR A 48 -1.61 9.51 0.32
N PHE A 49 -1.38 8.67 1.32
CA PHE A 49 -0.55 7.46 1.20
C PHE A 49 -1.38 6.17 1.12
N THR A 50 -2.65 6.21 1.44
CA THR A 50 -3.47 5.01 1.57
C THR A 50 -4.56 4.88 0.50
N ASN A 51 -4.93 5.96 -0.17
CA ASN A 51 -5.99 5.91 -1.18
C ASN A 51 -5.58 5.15 -2.44
N ILE A 52 -4.33 5.31 -2.90
CA ILE A 52 -3.83 4.68 -4.12
C ILE A 52 -2.60 3.86 -3.77
N LEU A 53 -2.70 2.54 -3.94
CA LEU A 53 -1.60 1.63 -3.65
C LEU A 53 -1.14 0.97 -4.94
N LYS A 54 0.10 1.28 -5.33
CA LYS A 54 0.73 0.72 -6.52
C LYS A 54 1.90 -0.15 -6.10
N PHE A 55 1.77 -1.46 -6.28
CA PHE A 55 2.87 -2.38 -6.06
C PHE A 55 3.83 -2.35 -7.25
N PRO A 56 5.14 -2.25 -7.00
CA PRO A 56 6.13 -2.35 -8.08
C PRO A 56 5.99 -3.68 -8.83
N ARG A 57 6.32 -3.66 -10.12
CA ARG A 57 6.20 -4.86 -10.96
C ARG A 57 7.06 -6.02 -10.47
N ILE A 58 8.26 -5.71 -9.99
CA ILE A 58 9.16 -6.71 -9.43
C ILE A 58 9.06 -6.61 -7.92
N TYR A 59 8.08 -7.29 -7.35
CA TYR A 59 7.86 -7.27 -5.91
C TYR A 59 7.96 -8.69 -5.36
N HIS A 60 8.66 -8.84 -4.25
CA HIS A 60 8.89 -10.15 -3.66
C HIS A 60 7.62 -10.67 -2.97
N TYR A 61 7.33 -11.97 -3.13
CA TYR A 61 6.16 -12.58 -2.52
C TYR A 61 6.12 -12.40 -1.01
N SER A 62 7.26 -12.50 -0.34
CA SER A 62 7.33 -12.32 1.11
C SER A 62 6.90 -10.92 1.55
N LEU A 63 7.20 -9.90 0.73
CA LEU A 63 6.79 -8.53 1.01
C LEU A 63 5.28 -8.36 0.80
N ILE A 64 4.72 -8.99 -0.22
CA ILE A 64 3.27 -8.98 -0.46
C ILE A 64 2.54 -9.65 0.71
N ASP A 65 3.02 -10.80 1.16
CA ASP A 65 2.42 -11.49 2.29
C ASP A 65 2.44 -10.65 3.56
N ARG A 66 3.57 -10.03 3.84
CA ARG A 66 3.70 -9.15 4.99
C ARG A 66 2.76 -7.95 4.89
N PHE A 67 2.67 -7.36 3.72
CA PHE A 67 1.76 -6.24 3.48
C PHE A 67 0.31 -6.65 3.74
N CYS A 68 -0.09 -7.80 3.25
CA CYS A 68 -1.45 -8.31 3.42
C CYS A 68 -1.79 -8.63 4.87
N ILE A 69 -0.82 -9.12 5.64
CA ILE A 69 -1.03 -9.52 7.03
C ILE A 69 -0.94 -8.34 7.98
N ASP A 70 0.07 -7.49 7.82
CA ASP A 70 0.41 -6.47 8.81
C ASP A 70 -0.11 -5.07 8.46
N ILE A 71 -0.17 -4.73 7.19
CA ILE A 71 -0.46 -3.34 6.77
C ILE A 71 -1.89 -3.16 6.29
N LEU A 72 -2.35 -3.99 5.37
CA LEU A 72 -3.69 -3.84 4.78
C LEU A 72 -4.82 -3.81 5.81
N PRO A 73 -4.83 -4.64 6.85
CA PRO A 73 -5.90 -4.57 7.85
C PRO A 73 -6.01 -3.23 8.55
N ARG A 74 -4.91 -2.46 8.58
CA ARG A 74 -4.88 -1.15 9.24
C ARG A 74 -5.36 -0.01 8.35
N ILE A 75 -5.34 -0.19 7.03
CA ILE A 75 -5.59 0.88 6.05
C ILE A 75 -6.67 0.55 5.03
N HIS A 76 -7.25 -0.65 5.06
CA HIS A 76 -8.12 -1.15 3.99
C HIS A 76 -9.32 -0.26 3.71
N TYR A 77 -9.87 0.42 4.72
CA TYR A 77 -10.98 1.35 4.53
C TYR A 77 -10.63 2.55 3.65
N ASN A 78 -9.37 2.92 3.62
CA ASN A 78 -8.92 4.10 2.88
C ASN A 78 -8.57 3.80 1.44
N VAL A 79 -8.44 2.52 1.07
CA VAL A 79 -7.99 2.14 -0.27
C VAL A 79 -9.09 2.34 -1.28
N LYS A 80 -8.82 3.17 -2.29
CA LYS A 80 -9.75 3.47 -3.39
C LYS A 80 -9.26 2.90 -4.71
N CYS A 81 -7.97 2.75 -4.88
CA CYS A 81 -7.37 2.22 -6.11
C CYS A 81 -6.22 1.29 -5.77
N PHE A 82 -6.22 0.10 -6.37
CA PHE A 82 -5.10 -0.83 -6.34
C PHE A 82 -4.50 -0.96 -7.73
N ILE A 83 -3.17 -0.99 -7.78
CA ILE A 83 -2.41 -1.22 -9.01
C ILE A 83 -1.38 -2.31 -8.71
N PHE A 84 -1.49 -3.46 -9.36
CA PHE A 84 -0.60 -4.60 -9.09
C PHE A 84 -0.54 -5.56 -10.27
N GLU A 85 0.41 -6.51 -10.21
CA GLU A 85 0.53 -7.60 -11.17
C GLU A 85 -0.56 -8.64 -10.92
N SER A 86 -1.06 -9.25 -11.99
CA SER A 86 -2.13 -10.25 -11.90
C SER A 86 -1.80 -11.44 -11.00
N VAL A 87 -0.52 -11.79 -10.87
CA VAL A 87 -0.09 -12.90 -10.00
C VAL A 87 -0.41 -12.66 -8.53
N PHE A 88 -0.56 -11.41 -8.11
CA PHE A 88 -0.87 -11.05 -6.73
C PHE A 88 -2.36 -10.87 -6.47
N MET A 89 -3.20 -10.98 -7.50
CA MET A 89 -4.62 -10.63 -7.40
C MET A 89 -5.33 -11.43 -6.32
N GLU A 90 -5.19 -12.75 -6.34
CA GLU A 90 -5.86 -13.60 -5.36
C GLU A 90 -5.41 -13.28 -3.94
N ARG A 91 -4.09 -13.14 -3.74
CA ARG A 91 -3.53 -12.87 -2.42
C ARG A 91 -4.02 -11.55 -1.84
N ILE A 92 -4.04 -10.50 -2.66
CA ILE A 92 -4.46 -9.16 -2.23
C ILE A 92 -5.97 -9.11 -1.99
N LEU A 93 -6.77 -9.63 -2.92
CA LEU A 93 -8.22 -9.52 -2.81
C LEU A 93 -8.80 -10.41 -1.70
N LEU A 94 -8.11 -11.49 -1.33
CA LEU A 94 -8.55 -12.33 -0.22
C LEU A 94 -8.03 -11.88 1.14
N ALA A 95 -7.13 -10.91 1.17
CA ALA A 95 -6.51 -10.50 2.43
C ALA A 95 -7.49 -9.82 3.38
N THR A 96 -8.39 -9.00 2.87
CA THR A 96 -9.35 -8.25 3.65
C THR A 96 -10.45 -7.69 2.75
N ASP A 97 -11.42 -7.01 3.33
CA ASP A 97 -12.44 -6.27 2.60
C ASP A 97 -11.93 -4.89 2.22
N TYR A 98 -12.43 -4.37 1.10
CA TYR A 98 -12.07 -3.04 0.61
C TYR A 98 -13.35 -2.26 0.33
N PRO A 99 -14.02 -1.72 1.35
CA PRO A 99 -15.36 -1.14 1.19
C PRO A 99 -15.39 0.12 0.32
N ASN A 100 -14.27 0.81 0.16
CA ASN A 100 -14.19 2.03 -0.64
C ASN A 100 -13.42 1.86 -1.95
N LEU A 101 -13.08 0.63 -2.30
CA LEU A 101 -12.36 0.34 -3.53
C LEU A 101 -13.23 0.60 -4.74
N THR A 102 -12.77 1.46 -5.65
CA THR A 102 -13.50 1.82 -6.86
C THR A 102 -12.73 1.51 -8.13
N GLU A 103 -11.43 1.25 -8.04
CA GLU A 103 -10.60 1.07 -9.22
C GLU A 103 -9.53 0.00 -8.99
N LEU A 104 -9.40 -0.89 -9.97
CA LEU A 104 -8.32 -1.89 -10.03
C LEU A 104 -7.61 -1.74 -11.36
N LYS A 105 -6.28 -1.60 -11.29
CA LYS A 105 -5.40 -1.64 -12.46
C LYS A 105 -4.49 -2.84 -12.34
N ILE A 106 -4.65 -3.80 -13.22
CA ILE A 106 -3.96 -5.08 -13.12
C ILE A 106 -3.04 -5.25 -14.33
N PHE A 107 -1.73 -5.35 -14.08
CA PHE A 107 -0.74 -5.63 -15.11
C PHE A 107 -0.77 -7.10 -15.48
N HIS A 108 -0.57 -7.40 -16.76
CA HIS A 108 -0.60 -8.76 -17.30
C HIS A 108 -1.93 -9.46 -17.00
N PHE A 109 -3.01 -8.68 -17.07
CA PHE A 109 -4.36 -9.20 -16.82
C PHE A 109 -4.73 -10.23 -17.89
N GLN A 110 -5.14 -11.43 -17.42
CA GLN A 110 -5.69 -12.47 -18.27
C GLN A 110 -7.16 -12.66 -17.89
N GLN A 111 -8.04 -12.35 -18.83
CA GLN A 111 -9.48 -12.36 -18.58
C GLN A 111 -9.98 -13.72 -18.11
N GLU A 112 -9.45 -14.80 -18.66
CA GLU A 112 -9.86 -16.16 -18.26
C GLU A 112 -9.56 -16.44 -16.81
N ILE A 113 -8.37 -16.05 -16.35
CA ILE A 113 -7.96 -16.24 -14.95
C ILE A 113 -8.86 -15.42 -14.03
N ALA A 114 -9.13 -14.17 -14.40
CA ALA A 114 -9.98 -13.30 -13.61
C ALA A 114 -11.41 -13.82 -13.54
N LEU A 115 -11.97 -14.27 -14.66
CA LEU A 115 -13.32 -14.84 -14.69
C LEU A 115 -13.40 -16.10 -13.84
N ASN A 116 -12.41 -16.98 -13.94
CA ASN A 116 -12.36 -18.20 -13.12
C ASN A 116 -12.29 -17.87 -11.64
N TYR A 117 -11.46 -16.90 -11.28
CA TYR A 117 -11.32 -16.45 -9.89
C TYR A 117 -12.67 -15.96 -9.33
N PHE A 118 -13.29 -15.00 -10.01
CA PHE A 118 -14.53 -14.40 -9.54
C PHE A 118 -15.70 -15.37 -9.60
N THR A 119 -15.77 -16.22 -10.62
CA THR A 119 -16.87 -17.18 -10.77
C THR A 119 -16.77 -18.31 -9.76
N SER A 120 -15.58 -18.88 -9.57
CA SER A 120 -15.40 -20.05 -8.70
C SER A 120 -15.42 -19.71 -7.22
N LYS A 121 -14.96 -18.54 -6.84
CA LYS A 121 -14.67 -18.21 -5.43
C LYS A 121 -15.52 -17.09 -4.86
N HIS A 122 -16.08 -16.22 -5.68
CA HIS A 122 -16.73 -14.99 -5.22
C HIS A 122 -18.11 -14.74 -5.77
N LEU A 123 -18.47 -15.37 -6.85
CA LEU A 123 -19.80 -15.25 -7.44
C LEU A 123 -20.60 -16.50 -7.13
N VAL A 124 -20.97 -16.61 -5.92
CA VAL A 124 -21.81 -17.71 -5.48
C VAL A 124 -23.26 -17.27 -5.53
#